data_22bc6434296c592663db7490acf3d9bc
#
_entry.id   22bc6434296c592663db7490acf3d9bc
#
_cell.length_a   1.000
_cell.length_b   1.000
_cell.length_c   1.000
_cell.angle_alpha   90.00
_cell.angle_beta   90.00
_cell.angle_gamma   90.00
#
_symmetry.space_group_name_H-M   'P 1'
#
loop_
_entity.id
_entity.type
_entity.pdbx_description
1 polymer ?
#
loop_
_entity_poly.entity_id
_entity_poly.type
_entity_poly.pdbx_seq_one_letter_code
_entity_poly.pdbx_strand_id
1 'polypeptide(L)'
;VIILNYPITNQVKDLGYVSLNILSFYILFVIIMILMSFIFSQSLISPIKKLSKLAILERERVSEKNIVYLNRKDEIGVLSKEIQKMSSGLKLQIQQLEKFSADVSHELKNPLTSLQSAMELIDKETISLEDKKILIKNMLDDLRRMNQLITDISKFTRLKAEIELE
;
A
#
# COMPACT_ATOMS: atom_id res chain seq x y z
N VAL A 1 26.65 -82.20 -30.94
CA VAL A 1 25.69 -81.07 -30.81
C VAL A 1 25.44 -80.87 -29.32
N ILE A 2 26.08 -79.87 -28.66
CA ILE A 2 25.92 -79.54 -27.26
C ILE A 2 24.75 -78.51 -27.20
N ILE A 3 23.56 -78.96 -26.81
CA ILE A 3 22.45 -78.09 -26.53
C ILE A 3 22.67 -77.49 -25.13
N LEU A 4 23.11 -76.22 -25.08
CA LEU A 4 23.16 -75.43 -23.87
C LEU A 4 21.73 -75.12 -23.41
N ASN A 5 21.20 -75.95 -22.53
CA ASN A 5 19.94 -75.71 -21.87
C ASN A 5 20.16 -74.64 -20.77
N TYR A 6 20.18 -73.38 -21.18
CA TYR A 6 20.25 -72.26 -20.25
C TYR A 6 18.85 -72.12 -19.61
N PRO A 7 18.71 -72.11 -18.27
CA PRO A 7 17.38 -72.11 -17.62
C PRO A 7 16.76 -70.68 -17.81
N ILE A 8 15.90 -70.57 -18.80
CA ILE A 8 15.06 -69.36 -19.09
C ILE A 8 14.30 -68.87 -17.85
N THR A 9 13.99 -69.77 -16.94
CA THR A 9 13.31 -69.47 -15.66
C THR A 9 14.04 -68.52 -14.75
N ASN A 10 15.37 -68.50 -14.73
CA ASN A 10 16.14 -67.57 -13.90
C ASN A 10 16.17 -66.14 -14.51
N GLN A 11 16.24 -66.02 -15.81
CA GLN A 11 16.22 -64.71 -16.49
C GLN A 11 14.86 -63.99 -16.30
N VAL A 12 13.74 -64.72 -16.32
CA VAL A 12 12.42 -64.16 -16.10
C VAL A 12 12.22 -63.68 -14.64
N LYS A 13 12.80 -64.39 -13.67
CA LYS A 13 12.80 -63.94 -12.28
C LYS A 13 13.68 -62.70 -12.07
N ASP A 14 14.86 -62.67 -12.63
CA ASP A 14 15.77 -61.51 -12.54
C ASP A 14 15.16 -60.25 -13.20
N LEU A 15 14.48 -60.39 -14.33
CA LEU A 15 13.73 -59.31 -14.94
C LEU A 15 12.58 -58.81 -14.05
N GLY A 16 11.89 -59.72 -13.35
CA GLY A 16 10.84 -59.37 -12.38
C GLY A 16 11.37 -58.54 -11.19
N TYR A 17 12.51 -58.92 -10.61
CA TYR A 17 13.13 -58.15 -9.52
C TYR A 17 13.64 -56.79 -9.96
N VAL A 18 14.24 -56.69 -11.14
CA VAL A 18 14.69 -55.42 -11.73
C VAL A 18 13.51 -54.47 -12.00
N SER A 19 12.39 -54.99 -12.52
CA SER A 19 11.19 -54.17 -12.80
C SER A 19 10.53 -53.68 -11.50
N LEU A 20 10.48 -54.49 -10.45
CA LEU A 20 9.95 -54.10 -9.13
C LEU A 20 10.83 -53.04 -8.46
N ASN A 21 12.15 -53.15 -8.54
CA ASN A 21 13.05 -52.15 -8.03
C ASN A 21 12.90 -50.82 -8.75
N ILE A 22 12.81 -50.83 -10.08
CA ILE A 22 12.59 -49.62 -10.88
C ILE A 22 11.27 -48.96 -10.49
N LEU A 23 10.20 -49.73 -10.35
CA LEU A 23 8.90 -49.22 -9.93
C LEU A 23 8.94 -48.60 -8.52
N SER A 24 9.64 -49.24 -7.58
CA SER A 24 9.87 -48.72 -6.23
C SER A 24 10.60 -47.38 -6.23
N PHE A 25 11.68 -47.25 -7.01
CA PHE A 25 12.39 -45.98 -7.18
C PHE A 25 11.53 -44.90 -7.81
N TYR A 26 10.69 -45.24 -8.79
CA TYR A 26 9.78 -44.30 -9.43
C TYR A 26 8.73 -43.79 -8.43
N ILE A 27 8.13 -44.66 -7.64
CA ILE A 27 7.16 -44.30 -6.61
C ILE A 27 7.83 -43.37 -5.56
N LEU A 28 9.01 -43.74 -5.09
CA LEU A 28 9.77 -42.91 -4.15
C LEU A 28 10.04 -41.50 -4.72
N PHE A 29 10.47 -41.45 -5.98
CA PHE A 29 10.72 -40.17 -6.67
C PHE A 29 9.46 -39.31 -6.75
N VAL A 30 8.32 -39.88 -7.11
CA VAL A 30 7.02 -39.17 -7.16
C VAL A 30 6.63 -38.64 -5.77
N ILE A 31 6.81 -39.41 -4.71
CA ILE A 31 6.54 -38.98 -3.35
C ILE A 31 7.42 -37.77 -2.97
N ILE A 32 8.72 -37.84 -3.28
CA ILE A 32 9.66 -36.74 -3.01
C ILE A 32 9.22 -35.49 -3.78
N MET A 33 8.84 -35.59 -5.04
CA MET A 33 8.36 -34.46 -5.86
C MET A 33 7.09 -33.82 -5.29
N ILE A 34 6.14 -34.63 -4.77
CA ILE A 34 4.93 -34.12 -4.14
C ILE A 34 5.27 -33.39 -2.83
N LEU A 35 6.15 -33.97 -1.99
CA LEU A 35 6.60 -33.33 -0.76
C LEU A 35 7.31 -32.01 -1.02
N MET A 36 8.23 -31.98 -1.99
CA MET A 36 8.92 -30.76 -2.39
C MET A 36 7.97 -29.69 -2.92
N SER A 37 7.00 -30.08 -3.74
CA SER A 37 5.96 -29.17 -4.24
C SER A 37 5.13 -28.58 -3.11
N PHE A 38 4.77 -29.36 -2.11
CA PHE A 38 4.00 -28.91 -0.95
C PHE A 38 4.81 -27.92 -0.09
N ILE A 39 6.07 -28.24 0.20
CA ILE A 39 6.99 -27.36 0.94
C ILE A 39 7.17 -26.04 0.20
N PHE A 40 7.42 -26.07 -1.11
CA PHE A 40 7.58 -24.90 -1.96
C PHE A 40 6.33 -24.03 -1.97
N SER A 41 5.15 -24.65 -2.08
CA SER A 41 3.88 -23.93 -2.04
C SER A 41 3.66 -23.19 -0.71
N GLN A 42 3.95 -23.81 0.42
CA GLN A 42 3.80 -23.18 1.73
C GLN A 42 4.90 -22.16 2.05
N SER A 43 6.12 -22.43 1.62
CA SER A 43 7.28 -21.60 1.96
C SER A 43 7.38 -20.33 1.13
N LEU A 44 6.96 -20.34 -0.13
CA LEU A 44 7.10 -19.21 -1.06
C LEU A 44 5.76 -18.66 -1.56
N ILE A 45 4.87 -19.52 -2.08
CA ILE A 45 3.67 -19.03 -2.75
C ILE A 45 2.67 -18.42 -1.75
N SER A 46 2.46 -19.08 -0.62
CA SER A 46 1.51 -18.60 0.41
C SER A 46 1.91 -17.24 1.00
N PRO A 47 3.17 -17.01 1.43
CA PRO A 47 3.64 -15.71 1.89
C PRO A 47 3.48 -14.59 0.86
N ILE A 48 3.88 -14.84 -0.39
CA ILE A 48 3.77 -13.85 -1.47
C ILE A 48 2.32 -13.45 -1.72
N LYS A 49 1.40 -14.41 -1.77
CA LYS A 49 -0.04 -14.12 -1.91
C LYS A 49 -0.59 -13.28 -0.76
N LYS A 50 -0.15 -13.54 0.48
CA LYS A 50 -0.59 -12.76 1.64
C LYS A 50 -0.01 -11.35 1.63
N LEU A 51 1.26 -11.16 1.25
CA LEU A 51 1.87 -9.83 1.09
C LEU A 51 1.18 -9.03 -0.02
N SER A 52 0.88 -9.66 -1.15
CA SER A 52 0.11 -9.03 -2.23
C SER A 52 -1.28 -8.59 -1.75
N LYS A 53 -1.98 -9.44 -1.00
CA LYS A 53 -3.29 -9.10 -0.45
C LYS A 53 -3.21 -7.95 0.57
N LEU A 54 -2.18 -7.93 1.43
CA LEU A 54 -1.95 -6.83 2.36
C LEU A 54 -1.71 -5.50 1.63
N ALA A 55 -0.90 -5.50 0.58
CA ALA A 55 -0.67 -4.29 -0.23
C ALA A 55 -1.95 -3.74 -0.87
N ILE A 56 -2.90 -4.61 -1.25
CA ILE A 56 -4.19 -4.21 -1.79
C ILE A 56 -5.12 -3.68 -0.69
N LEU A 57 -5.23 -4.39 0.45
CA LEU A 57 -6.10 -4.00 1.57
C LEU A 57 -5.69 -2.69 2.22
N GLU A 58 -4.38 -2.41 2.29
CA GLU A 58 -3.87 -1.13 2.80
C GLU A 58 -4.31 0.04 1.92
N ARG A 59 -4.39 -0.16 0.60
CA ARG A 59 -4.96 0.82 -0.34
C ARG A 59 -6.43 1.12 -0.05
N GLU A 60 -7.19 0.15 0.46
CA GLU A 60 -8.62 0.28 0.80
C GLU A 60 -8.88 0.80 2.24
N ARG A 61 -7.84 1.23 2.97
CA ARG A 61 -7.91 1.70 4.37
C ARG A 61 -8.39 0.64 5.37
N VAL A 62 -8.36 -0.63 5.01
CA VAL A 62 -8.72 -1.72 5.92
C VAL A 62 -7.49 -2.06 6.75
N SER A 63 -7.44 -1.51 7.97
CA SER A 63 -6.36 -1.75 8.93
C SER A 63 -6.47 -3.15 9.51
N GLU A 64 -6.02 -4.16 8.80
CA GLU A 64 -5.74 -5.46 9.42
C GLU A 64 -4.38 -5.39 10.11
N LYS A 65 -4.40 -5.43 11.44
CA LYS A 65 -3.24 -5.40 12.35
C LYS A 65 -2.30 -6.61 12.25
N ASN A 66 -2.41 -7.43 11.23
CA ASN A 66 -1.63 -8.66 11.09
C ASN A 66 -0.37 -8.42 10.25
N ILE A 67 0.68 -7.98 10.94
CA ILE A 67 2.04 -7.96 10.43
C ILE A 67 2.51 -9.42 10.31
N VAL A 68 2.17 -10.05 9.18
CA VAL A 68 2.52 -11.42 8.87
C VAL A 68 3.96 -11.40 8.33
N TYR A 69 4.89 -12.13 8.96
CA TYR A 69 6.28 -12.38 8.50
C TYR A 69 7.39 -11.37 8.87
N LEU A 70 7.19 -10.41 9.77
CA LEU A 70 8.27 -9.54 10.23
C LEU A 70 9.43 -10.29 10.93
N ASN A 71 9.17 -11.49 11.47
CA ASN A 71 10.17 -12.32 12.17
C ASN A 71 10.94 -13.26 11.24
N ARG A 72 10.67 -13.28 9.93
CA ARG A 72 11.45 -14.07 8.97
C ARG A 72 12.80 -13.39 8.73
N LYS A 73 13.86 -14.22 8.63
CA LYS A 73 15.23 -13.76 8.39
C LYS A 73 15.67 -13.92 6.92
N ASP A 74 14.77 -14.36 6.06
CA ASP A 74 14.97 -14.54 4.62
C ASP A 74 14.51 -13.34 3.79
N GLU A 75 14.61 -13.41 2.47
CA GLU A 75 14.26 -12.39 1.51
C GLU A 75 12.78 -11.98 1.62
N ILE A 76 11.90 -12.92 1.97
CA ILE A 76 10.48 -12.65 2.21
C ILE A 76 10.29 -11.77 3.46
N GLY A 77 11.10 -11.99 4.50
CA GLY A 77 11.10 -11.14 5.70
C GLY A 77 11.58 -9.71 5.39
N VAL A 78 12.61 -9.56 4.57
CA VAL A 78 13.09 -8.25 4.11
C VAL A 78 12.01 -7.54 3.29
N LEU A 79 11.43 -8.23 2.31
CA LEU A 79 10.34 -7.69 1.49
C LEU A 79 9.13 -7.26 2.33
N SER A 80 8.76 -8.06 3.33
CA SER A 80 7.66 -7.73 4.25
C SER A 80 7.91 -6.42 5.02
N LYS A 81 9.14 -6.21 5.50
CA LYS A 81 9.55 -4.98 6.19
C LYS A 81 9.51 -3.76 5.28
N GLU A 82 9.99 -3.89 4.04
CA GLU A 82 9.99 -2.78 3.09
C GLU A 82 8.56 -2.39 2.66
N ILE A 83 7.68 -3.37 2.41
CA ILE A 83 6.25 -3.11 2.15
C ILE A 83 5.61 -2.38 3.32
N GLN A 84 5.93 -2.79 4.56
CA GLN A 84 5.39 -2.12 5.74
C GLN A 84 5.90 -0.69 5.90
N LYS A 85 7.19 -0.43 5.65
CA LYS A 85 7.74 0.92 5.66
C LYS A 85 7.05 1.81 4.62
N MET A 86 6.87 1.29 3.39
CA MET A 86 6.15 2.02 2.34
C MET A 86 4.72 2.33 2.75
N SER A 87 4.00 1.36 3.29
CA SER A 87 2.63 1.50 3.74
C SER A 87 2.50 2.53 4.87
N SER A 88 3.36 2.45 5.89
CA SER A 88 3.37 3.42 6.99
C SER A 88 3.76 4.82 6.52
N GLY A 89 4.71 4.94 5.60
CA GLY A 89 5.08 6.21 4.97
C GLY A 89 3.92 6.84 4.19
N LEU A 90 3.24 6.04 3.37
CA LEU A 90 2.06 6.49 2.62
C LEU A 90 0.92 6.94 3.54
N LYS A 91 0.66 6.18 4.61
CA LYS A 91 -0.34 6.54 5.61
C LYS A 91 -0.04 7.89 6.27
N LEU A 92 1.23 8.11 6.63
CA LEU A 92 1.66 9.39 7.20
C LEU A 92 1.44 10.54 6.20
N GLN A 93 1.79 10.35 4.92
CA GLN A 93 1.56 11.36 3.88
C GLN A 93 0.08 11.69 3.72
N ILE A 94 -0.79 10.67 3.72
CA ILE A 94 -2.25 10.87 3.63
C ILE A 94 -2.76 11.67 4.84
N GLN A 95 -2.33 11.32 6.07
CA GLN A 95 -2.71 12.05 7.28
C GLN A 95 -2.24 13.51 7.25
N GLN A 96 -1.03 13.77 6.75
CA GLN A 96 -0.52 15.13 6.58
C GLN A 96 -1.33 15.92 5.56
N LEU A 97 -1.72 15.28 4.45
CA LEU A 97 -2.56 15.90 3.42
C LEU A 97 -3.97 16.21 3.95
N GLU A 98 -4.56 15.27 4.69
CA GLU A 98 -5.88 15.47 5.31
C GLU A 98 -5.86 16.64 6.31
N LYS A 99 -4.82 16.70 7.16
CA LYS A 99 -4.62 17.81 8.10
C LYS A 99 -4.44 19.14 7.37
N PHE A 100 -3.54 19.19 6.38
CA PHE A 100 -3.31 20.38 5.56
C PHE A 100 -4.60 20.87 4.89
N SER A 101 -5.38 19.97 4.30
CA SER A 101 -6.66 20.31 3.67
C SER A 101 -7.68 20.87 4.67
N ALA A 102 -7.72 20.30 5.88
CA ALA A 102 -8.59 20.81 6.96
C ALA A 102 -8.14 22.21 7.40
N ASP A 103 -6.84 22.41 7.65
CA ASP A 103 -6.29 23.69 8.09
C ASP A 103 -6.55 24.79 7.03
N VAL A 104 -6.30 24.51 5.74
CA VAL A 104 -6.60 25.42 4.63
C VAL A 104 -8.09 25.76 4.57
N SER A 105 -8.95 24.76 4.72
CA SER A 105 -10.41 24.96 4.69
C SER A 105 -10.88 25.87 5.85
N HIS A 106 -10.33 25.69 7.04
CA HIS A 106 -10.63 26.55 8.19
C HIS A 106 -10.11 27.97 8.00
N GLU A 107 -8.90 28.14 7.53
CA GLU A 107 -8.27 29.44 7.31
C GLU A 107 -8.93 30.23 6.16
N LEU A 108 -9.53 29.57 5.16
CA LEU A 108 -10.33 30.21 4.12
C LEU A 108 -11.76 30.50 4.59
N LYS A 109 -12.35 29.63 5.39
CA LYS A 109 -13.74 29.81 5.86
C LYS A 109 -13.89 31.03 6.76
N ASN A 110 -12.91 31.33 7.60
CA ASN A 110 -12.95 32.46 8.53
C ASN A 110 -13.15 33.82 7.82
N PRO A 111 -12.27 34.23 6.89
CA PRO A 111 -12.46 35.50 6.19
C PRO A 111 -13.70 35.49 5.28
N LEU A 112 -14.05 34.33 4.71
CA LEU A 112 -15.29 34.22 3.91
C LEU A 112 -16.54 34.48 4.73
N THR A 113 -16.61 33.95 5.98
CA THR A 113 -17.72 34.21 6.89
C THR A 113 -17.75 35.66 7.33
N SER A 114 -16.58 36.27 7.58
CA SER A 114 -16.47 37.72 7.91
C SER A 114 -16.98 38.57 6.75
N LEU A 115 -16.56 38.28 5.52
CA LEU A 115 -17.02 38.98 4.31
C LEU A 115 -18.55 38.86 4.15
N GLN A 116 -19.10 37.66 4.31
CA GLN A 116 -20.55 37.43 4.20
C GLN A 116 -21.31 38.23 5.25
N SER A 117 -20.88 38.20 6.52
CA SER A 117 -21.51 38.95 7.60
C SER A 117 -21.42 40.48 7.38
N ALA A 118 -20.28 40.97 6.88
CA ALA A 118 -20.11 42.39 6.56
C ALA A 118 -21.04 42.81 5.41
N MET A 119 -21.21 41.99 4.37
CA MET A 119 -22.14 42.26 3.26
C MET A 119 -23.59 42.31 3.76
N GLU A 120 -24.02 41.35 4.58
CA GLU A 120 -25.37 41.31 5.16
C GLU A 120 -25.65 42.53 6.03
N LEU A 121 -24.64 43.08 6.72
CA LEU A 121 -24.74 44.30 7.50
C LEU A 121 -24.84 45.54 6.61
N ILE A 122 -24.06 45.64 5.54
CA ILE A 122 -24.05 46.79 4.62
C ILE A 122 -25.40 46.93 3.89
N ASP A 123 -26.06 45.79 3.63
CA ASP A 123 -27.39 45.79 2.93
C ASP A 123 -28.53 46.31 3.84
N LYS A 124 -28.32 46.47 5.14
CA LYS A 124 -29.31 47.05 6.05
C LYS A 124 -29.36 48.55 5.88
N GLU A 125 -30.57 49.12 5.68
CA GLU A 125 -30.79 50.57 5.51
C GLU A 125 -30.43 51.41 6.75
N THR A 126 -30.31 50.75 7.92
CA THR A 126 -30.08 51.42 9.24
C THR A 126 -28.63 51.72 9.57
N ILE A 127 -27.67 51.35 8.70
CA ILE A 127 -26.25 51.52 8.96
C ILE A 127 -25.75 52.93 8.59
N SER A 128 -24.92 53.53 9.49
CA SER A 128 -24.29 54.82 9.23
C SER A 128 -23.26 54.73 8.09
N LEU A 129 -23.01 55.88 7.40
CA LEU A 129 -21.98 55.97 6.37
C LEU A 129 -20.56 55.65 6.91
N GLU A 130 -20.31 55.97 8.17
CA GLU A 130 -19.03 55.72 8.81
C GLU A 130 -18.82 54.20 9.06
N ASP A 131 -19.84 53.52 9.59
CA ASP A 131 -19.82 52.08 9.77
C ASP A 131 -19.67 51.30 8.46
N LYS A 132 -20.33 51.76 7.40
CA LYS A 132 -20.17 51.20 6.04
C LYS A 132 -18.69 51.28 5.58
N LYS A 133 -18.01 52.40 5.80
CA LYS A 133 -16.57 52.55 5.45
C LYS A 133 -15.69 51.60 6.23
N ILE A 134 -15.97 51.40 7.52
CA ILE A 134 -15.23 50.47 8.37
C ILE A 134 -15.41 49.04 7.88
N LEU A 135 -16.64 48.63 7.59
CA LEU A 135 -16.96 47.30 7.07
C LEU A 135 -16.26 47.03 5.74
N ILE A 136 -16.29 47.99 4.80
CA ILE A 136 -15.62 47.86 3.51
C ILE A 136 -14.09 47.72 3.70
N LYS A 137 -13.49 48.49 4.63
CA LYS A 137 -12.08 48.38 4.92
C LYS A 137 -11.74 46.98 5.44
N ASN A 138 -12.50 46.45 6.40
CA ASN A 138 -12.30 45.11 6.95
C ASN A 138 -12.45 44.03 5.86
N MET A 139 -13.42 44.16 4.97
CA MET A 139 -13.58 43.25 3.83
C MET A 139 -12.37 43.24 2.90
N LEU A 140 -11.80 44.45 2.62
CA LEU A 140 -10.57 44.54 1.81
C LEU A 140 -9.38 43.89 2.48
N ASP A 141 -9.27 44.01 3.81
CA ASP A 141 -8.18 43.38 4.58
C ASP A 141 -8.34 41.84 4.61
N ASP A 142 -9.57 41.33 4.75
CA ASP A 142 -9.87 39.89 4.65
C ASP A 142 -9.56 39.33 3.23
N LEU A 143 -9.88 40.07 2.17
CA LEU A 143 -9.53 39.68 0.80
C LEU A 143 -8.01 39.64 0.58
N ARG A 144 -7.27 40.59 1.13
CA ARG A 144 -5.78 40.60 1.07
C ARG A 144 -5.23 39.38 1.78
N ARG A 145 -5.76 39.06 2.96
CA ARG A 145 -5.35 37.88 3.74
C ARG A 145 -5.61 36.58 2.97
N MET A 146 -6.77 36.43 2.31
CA MET A 146 -7.08 35.28 1.45
C MET A 146 -6.10 35.16 0.28
N ASN A 147 -5.80 36.27 -0.41
CA ASN A 147 -4.81 36.26 -1.50
C ASN A 147 -3.41 35.86 -1.03
N GLN A 148 -3.00 36.30 0.16
CA GLN A 148 -1.73 35.91 0.74
C GLN A 148 -1.71 34.40 1.03
N LEU A 149 -2.77 33.86 1.65
CA LEU A 149 -2.92 32.43 1.90
C LEU A 149 -2.81 31.59 0.62
N ILE A 150 -3.51 31.97 -0.44
CA ILE A 150 -3.44 31.28 -1.74
C ILE A 150 -2.02 31.31 -2.31
N THR A 151 -1.35 32.45 -2.19
CA THR A 151 0.05 32.61 -2.64
C THR A 151 0.99 31.71 -1.87
N ASP A 152 0.83 31.62 -0.54
CA ASP A 152 1.67 30.81 0.32
C ASP A 152 1.45 29.30 0.10
N ILE A 153 0.18 28.88 -0.12
CA ILE A 153 -0.15 27.51 -0.53
C ILE A 153 0.51 27.18 -1.86
N SER A 154 0.44 28.07 -2.85
CA SER A 154 1.06 27.85 -4.16
C SER A 154 2.56 27.72 -4.08
N LYS A 155 3.24 28.57 -3.28
CA LYS A 155 4.69 28.46 -3.01
C LYS A 155 5.05 27.15 -2.32
N PHE A 156 4.29 26.76 -1.29
CA PHE A 156 4.51 25.50 -0.56
C PHE A 156 4.37 24.29 -1.49
N THR A 157 3.34 24.26 -2.33
CA THR A 157 3.12 23.16 -3.28
C THR A 157 4.25 23.06 -4.30
N ARG A 158 4.76 24.20 -4.77
CA ARG A 158 5.88 24.23 -5.72
C ARG A 158 7.19 23.75 -5.07
N LEU A 159 7.53 24.24 -3.88
CA LEU A 159 8.71 23.80 -3.14
C LEU A 159 8.68 22.29 -2.85
N LYS A 160 7.50 21.77 -2.48
CA LYS A 160 7.34 20.33 -2.26
C LYS A 160 7.59 19.52 -3.52
N ALA A 161 7.09 19.96 -4.66
CA ALA A 161 7.33 19.30 -5.95
C ALA A 161 8.81 19.35 -6.38
N GLU A 162 9.53 20.42 -6.07
CA GLU A 162 10.97 20.53 -6.35
C GLU A 162 11.80 19.56 -5.50
N ILE A 163 11.47 19.38 -4.21
CA ILE A 163 12.15 18.44 -3.30
C ILE A 163 11.88 16.96 -3.69
N GLU A 164 10.72 16.65 -4.22
CA GLU A 164 10.38 15.27 -4.63
C GLU A 164 11.03 14.85 -5.96
N LEU A 165 11.64 15.79 -6.71
CA LEU A 165 12.34 15.54 -7.98
C LEU A 165 13.86 15.36 -7.83
N GLU A 166 14.45 15.66 -6.68
CA GLU A 166 15.86 15.40 -6.33
C GLU A 166 16.03 14.05 -5.60
#